data_a7e7c235bed68e9de51030647a44a5b9
#
_entry.id   a7e7c235bed68e9de51030647a44a5b9
#
_cell.length_a   1.000
_cell.length_b   1.000
_cell.length_c   1.000
_cell.angle_alpha   90.00
_cell.angle_beta   90.00
_cell.angle_gamma   90.00
#
_symmetry.space_group_name_H-M   'P 1'
#
loop_
_entity.id
_entity.type
_entity.pdbx_description
1 polymer ?
#
loop_
_entity_poly.entity_id
_entity_poly.type
_entity_poly.pdbx_seq_one_letter_code
_entity_poly.pdbx_strand_id
1 'polypeptide(L)' 'MGDPTEGPDARRRKVYMLAKRLRMSRQDRIEFAECLLWRDVRSWSELDDSEIQRLLDAFEGYAMIRAHLDQLGA' A
#
# COMPACT_ATOMS: atom_id res chain seq x y z
N MET A 1 2.79 -11.22 25.22
CA MET A 1 1.66 -10.45 24.71
C MET A 1 1.83 -10.21 23.24
N GLY A 2 0.85 -10.64 22.44
CA GLY A 2 0.94 -10.44 21.00
C GLY A 2 0.96 -8.96 20.66
N ASP A 3 1.79 -8.60 19.70
CA ASP A 3 1.87 -7.23 19.25
C ASP A 3 0.61 -6.89 18.47
N PRO A 4 -0.20 -5.92 18.93
CA PRO A 4 -1.42 -5.54 18.22
C PRO A 4 -1.15 -4.95 16.84
N THR A 5 0.10 -4.63 16.53
CA THR A 5 0.44 -4.05 15.23
C THR A 5 0.50 -5.08 14.11
N GLU A 6 0.44 -6.37 14.44
CA GLU A 6 0.53 -7.43 13.42
C GLU A 6 -0.83 -7.91 12.92
N GLY A 7 -1.92 -7.35 13.41
CA GLY A 7 -3.26 -7.72 12.97
C GLY A 7 -3.58 -7.16 11.58
N PRO A 8 -4.65 -7.70 10.93
CA PRO A 8 -5.09 -7.21 9.63
C PRO A 8 -5.43 -5.72 9.63
N ASP A 9 -5.98 -5.22 10.72
CA ASP A 9 -6.32 -3.81 10.85
C ASP A 9 -5.08 -2.92 10.83
N ALA A 10 -3.99 -3.39 11.46
CA ALA A 10 -2.73 -2.65 11.49
C ALA A 10 -2.13 -2.56 10.09
N ARG A 11 -2.15 -3.65 9.34
CA ARG A 11 -1.66 -3.66 7.96
C ARG A 11 -2.48 -2.72 7.08
N ARG A 12 -3.78 -2.75 7.23
CA ARG A 12 -4.69 -1.89 6.47
C ARG A 12 -4.41 -0.42 6.75
N ARG A 13 -4.23 -0.07 8.01
CA ARG A 13 -3.86 1.30 8.39
C ARG A 13 -2.52 1.72 7.80
N LYS A 14 -1.56 0.82 7.82
CA LYS A 14 -0.22 1.10 7.30
C LYS A 14 -0.26 1.37 5.80
N VAL A 15 -1.03 0.57 5.07
CA VAL A 15 -1.21 0.75 3.62
C VAL A 15 -1.82 2.11 3.31
N TYR A 16 -2.86 2.49 4.03
CA TYR A 16 -3.48 3.80 3.85
C TYR A 16 -2.52 4.93 4.18
N MET A 17 -1.73 4.76 5.23
CA MET A 17 -0.74 5.76 5.63
C MET A 17 0.33 5.95 4.55
N LEU A 18 0.80 4.85 3.97
CA LEU A 18 1.79 4.92 2.90
C LEU A 18 1.22 5.58 1.65
N ALA A 19 0.00 5.27 1.30
CA ALA A 19 -0.69 5.90 0.17
C ALA A 19 -0.81 7.41 0.39
N LYS A 20 -1.13 7.81 1.60
CA LYS A 20 -1.23 9.23 1.96
C LYS A 20 0.12 9.93 1.84
N ARG A 21 1.19 9.27 2.26
CA ARG A 21 2.54 9.83 2.12
C ARG A 21 2.93 10.05 0.67
N LEU A 22 2.47 9.17 -0.21
CA LEU A 22 2.71 9.28 -1.64
C LEU A 22 1.73 10.22 -2.33
N ARG A 23 0.83 10.83 -1.58
CA ARG A 23 -0.18 11.76 -2.08
C ARG A 23 -1.08 11.15 -3.13
N MET A 24 -1.41 9.88 -2.96
CA MET A 24 -2.32 9.19 -3.86
C MET A 24 -3.75 9.59 -3.57
N SER A 25 -4.49 9.92 -4.63
CA SER A 25 -5.92 10.17 -4.54
C SER A 25 -6.65 8.84 -4.37
N ARG A 26 -7.95 8.90 -4.10
CA ARG A 26 -8.76 7.69 -4.03
C ARG A 26 -8.71 6.92 -5.35
N GLN A 27 -8.78 7.64 -6.46
CA GLN A 27 -8.72 7.04 -7.79
C GLN A 27 -7.36 6.37 -8.02
N ASP A 28 -6.29 7.03 -7.64
CA ASP A 28 -4.93 6.48 -7.75
C ASP A 28 -4.80 5.19 -6.96
N ARG A 29 -5.36 5.15 -5.74
CA ARG A 29 -5.32 3.96 -4.92
C ARG A 29 -6.05 2.79 -5.57
N ILE A 30 -7.22 3.07 -6.14
CA ILE A 30 -8.01 2.05 -6.81
C ILE A 30 -7.27 1.51 -8.04
N GLU A 31 -6.76 2.39 -8.87
CA GLU A 31 -6.01 2.00 -10.06
C GLU A 31 -4.77 1.19 -9.71
N PHE A 32 -4.06 1.60 -8.67
CA PHE A 32 -2.88 0.88 -8.22
C PHE A 32 -3.23 -0.55 -7.81
N ALA A 33 -4.30 -0.71 -7.04
CA ALA A 33 -4.75 -2.02 -6.61
C ALA A 33 -5.19 -2.88 -7.80
N GLU A 34 -5.93 -2.30 -8.74
CA GLU A 34 -6.38 -3.02 -9.93
C GLU A 34 -5.20 -3.51 -10.76
N CYS A 35 -4.20 -2.68 -10.95
CA CYS A 35 -3.01 -3.06 -11.68
C CYS A 35 -2.22 -4.15 -10.97
N LEU A 36 -2.11 -4.06 -9.66
CA LEU A 36 -1.35 -5.02 -8.88
C LEU A 36 -2.04 -6.37 -8.77
N LEU A 37 -3.35 -6.36 -8.56
CA LEU A 37 -4.14 -7.55 -8.31
C LEU A 37 -4.77 -8.15 -9.56
N TRP A 38 -4.70 -7.44 -10.68
CA TRP A 38 -5.24 -7.88 -11.97
C TRP A 38 -6.74 -8.18 -11.91
N ARG A 39 -7.48 -7.35 -11.15
CA ARG A 39 -8.93 -7.47 -11.06
C ARG A 39 -9.54 -6.10 -10.80
N ASP A 40 -10.84 -6.00 -11.00
CA ASP A 40 -11.57 -4.78 -10.70
C ASP A 40 -11.67 -4.57 -9.19
N VAL A 41 -11.40 -3.36 -8.76
CA VAL A 41 -11.47 -2.97 -7.35
C VAL A 41 -12.32 -1.71 -7.24
N ARG A 42 -13.35 -1.75 -6.42
CA ARG A 42 -14.20 -0.58 -6.18
C ARG A 42 -13.70 0.23 -5.00
N SER A 43 -13.12 -0.45 -4.03
CA SER A 43 -12.62 0.19 -2.82
C SER A 43 -11.61 -0.74 -2.16
N TRP A 44 -10.63 -0.16 -1.48
CA TRP A 44 -9.68 -0.96 -0.73
C TRP A 44 -10.33 -1.74 0.42
N SER A 45 -11.50 -1.27 0.87
CA SER A 45 -12.21 -1.96 1.95
C SER A 45 -12.70 -3.35 1.56
N GLU A 46 -12.82 -3.65 0.27
CA GLU A 46 -13.22 -4.98 -0.19
C GLU A 46 -12.06 -5.97 -0.31
N LEU A 47 -10.83 -5.49 -0.15
CA LEU A 47 -9.65 -6.33 -0.28
C LEU A 47 -9.48 -7.23 0.96
N ASP A 48 -9.09 -8.48 0.71
CA ASP A 48 -8.82 -9.39 1.82
C ASP A 48 -7.40 -9.17 2.37
N ASP A 49 -7.04 -9.90 3.42
CA ASP A 49 -5.75 -9.74 4.09
C ASP A 49 -4.57 -10.04 3.17
N SER A 50 -4.72 -11.03 2.32
CA SER A 50 -3.69 -11.42 1.37
C SER A 50 -3.45 -10.32 0.34
N GLU A 51 -4.53 -9.70 -0.14
CA GLU A 51 -4.45 -8.59 -1.08
C GLU A 51 -3.86 -7.34 -0.43
N ILE A 52 -4.25 -7.06 0.80
CA ILE A 52 -3.68 -5.95 1.56
C ILE A 52 -2.18 -6.16 1.77
N GLN A 53 -1.76 -7.39 2.05
CA GLN A 53 -0.34 -7.69 2.20
C GLN A 53 0.43 -7.45 0.91
N ARG A 54 -0.15 -7.78 -0.23
CA ARG A 54 0.45 -7.50 -1.54
C ARG A 54 0.63 -6.01 -1.77
N LEU A 55 -0.39 -5.22 -1.43
CA LEU A 55 -0.29 -3.77 -1.53
C LEU A 55 0.80 -3.24 -0.63
N LEU A 56 0.85 -3.73 0.59
CA LEU A 56 1.85 -3.29 1.55
C LEU A 56 3.27 -3.58 1.05
N ASP A 57 3.51 -4.77 0.55
CA ASP A 57 4.81 -5.16 0.00
C ASP A 57 5.20 -4.27 -1.18
N ALA A 58 4.24 -3.98 -2.05
CA ALA A 58 4.48 -3.13 -3.21
C ALA A 58 4.82 -1.69 -2.79
N PHE A 59 4.11 -1.16 -1.81
CA PHE A 59 4.38 0.18 -1.31
C PHE A 59 5.73 0.27 -0.62
N GLU A 60 6.10 -0.73 0.15
CA GLU A 60 7.41 -0.75 0.81
C GLU A 60 8.54 -0.78 -0.22
N GLY A 61 8.39 -1.60 -1.25
CA GLY A 61 9.35 -1.64 -2.35
C GLY A 61 9.43 -0.32 -3.09
N TYR A 62 8.30 0.29 -3.38
CA TYR A 62 8.25 1.59 -4.05
C TYR A 62 8.92 2.68 -3.20
N ALA A 63 8.64 2.69 -1.91
CA ALA A 63 9.24 3.68 -1.01
C ALA A 63 10.76 3.56 -0.97
N MET A 64 11.28 2.33 -0.96
CA MET A 64 12.73 2.10 -0.99
C MET A 64 13.34 2.60 -2.28
N ILE A 65 12.72 2.32 -3.41
CA ILE A 65 13.20 2.76 -4.72
C ILE A 65 13.19 4.29 -4.79
N ARG A 66 12.13 4.90 -4.29
CA ARG A 66 12.00 6.35 -4.30
C ARG A 66 13.08 7.03 -3.45
N ALA A 67 13.33 6.49 -2.27
CA ALA A 67 14.39 7.00 -1.40
C ALA A 67 15.75 6.89 -2.06
N HIS A 68 16.01 5.77 -2.72
CA HIS A 68 17.26 5.56 -3.43
C HIS A 68 17.44 6.57 -4.58
N LEU A 69 16.38 6.78 -5.36
CA LEU A 69 16.41 7.74 -6.46
C LEU A 69 16.62 9.16 -5.96
N ASP A 70 16.01 9.52 -4.84
CA ASP A 70 16.18 10.84 -4.24
C ASP A 70 17.65 11.06 -3.84
N GLN A 71 18.31 10.03 -3.31
CA GLN A 71 19.73 10.10 -2.97
C GLN A 71 20.61 10.28 -4.21
N LEU A 72 20.25 9.60 -5.29
CA LEU A 72 21.02 9.69 -6.54
C LEU A 72 20.75 10.99 -7.28
N GLY A 73 19.56 11.53 -7.17
CA GLY A 73 19.17 12.74 -7.86
C GLY A 73 19.51 14.03 -7.14
N ALA A 74 19.97 13.92 -5.93
CA ALA A 74 20.31 15.09 -5.12
C ALA A 74 21.65 15.75 -5.59
#